data_818134f78744bc4641110e5a0ddfdbf0
#
_entry.id   818134f78744bc4641110e5a0ddfdbf0
#
_cell.length_a   1.000
_cell.length_b   1.000
_cell.length_c   1.000
_cell.angle_alpha   90.00
_cell.angle_beta   90.00
_cell.angle_gamma   90.00
#
_symmetry.space_group_name_H-M   'P 1'
#
loop_
_entity.id
_entity.type
_entity.pdbx_description
1 polymer ?
#
loop_
_entity_poly.entity_id
_entity_poly.type
_entity_poly.pdbx_seq_one_letter_code
_entity_poly.pdbx_strand_id
1 'polypeptide(L)'
;TFSLQGRYAMAFGRLDQLLYPFYVRDKERGILDDGRTRELLACTFYKIGERRLFAADDVVNIAVGGVKRDGSGGVNELSYLILQAVEECHIPGPNLSARLYADVPEEFVDACLRVIGTGIGYPALMNDEVNIPALARYGYTLEDCRDYCMVGCIENFIQGKQPPWSDGRFHSPKYLEYALNGGVCMQT
;
A
#
# COMPACT_ATOMS: atom_id res chain seq x y z
N THR A 1 3.32 3.45 -17.81
CA THR A 1 4.44 2.51 -17.57
C THR A 1 3.96 1.29 -16.77
N PHE A 2 3.17 1.46 -15.72
CA PHE A 2 2.57 0.37 -14.95
C PHE A 2 1.73 -0.58 -15.82
N SER A 3 1.11 -0.05 -16.88
CA SER A 3 0.24 -0.83 -17.76
C SER A 3 0.95 -1.95 -18.54
N LEU A 4 2.24 -1.89 -18.65
CA LEU A 4 3.00 -2.82 -19.50
C LEU A 4 3.58 -4.01 -18.73
N GLN A 5 3.46 -4.04 -17.40
CA GLN A 5 4.14 -5.05 -16.59
C GLN A 5 3.33 -6.32 -16.33
N GLY A 6 2.00 -6.32 -16.58
CA GLY A 6 1.15 -7.50 -16.48
C GLY A 6 1.23 -8.24 -15.14
N ARG A 7 1.41 -7.49 -14.03
CA ARG A 7 1.58 -8.04 -12.68
C ARG A 7 0.27 -7.95 -11.91
N TYR A 8 -0.01 -8.98 -11.11
CA TYR A 8 -1.25 -9.10 -10.34
C TYR A 8 -1.28 -8.23 -9.07
N ALA A 9 -0.14 -7.78 -8.57
CA ALA A 9 -0.06 -6.94 -7.39
C ALA A 9 1.04 -5.91 -7.50
N MET A 10 0.75 -4.69 -7.07
CA MET A 10 1.64 -3.54 -7.16
C MET A 10 1.56 -2.70 -5.89
N ALA A 11 2.54 -1.82 -5.71
CA ALA A 11 2.55 -0.82 -4.65
C ALA A 11 3.15 0.49 -5.15
N PHE A 12 2.55 1.60 -4.74
CA PHE A 12 3.19 2.92 -4.80
C PHE A 12 4.05 3.20 -3.57
N GLY A 13 4.04 2.28 -2.60
CA GLY A 13 4.78 2.43 -1.36
C GLY A 13 4.17 3.49 -0.44
N ARG A 14 5.02 4.12 0.35
CA ARG A 14 4.67 5.15 1.32
C ARG A 14 4.48 6.49 0.62
N LEU A 15 3.32 6.66 0.00
CA LEU A 15 3.06 7.77 -0.91
C LEU A 15 3.16 9.14 -0.22
N ASP A 16 2.69 9.23 1.02
CA ASP A 16 2.79 10.43 1.83
C ASP A 16 4.25 10.83 2.13
N GLN A 17 5.14 9.84 2.34
CA GLN A 17 6.56 10.13 2.57
C GLN A 17 7.28 10.49 1.27
N LEU A 18 6.97 9.77 0.19
CA LEU A 18 7.61 9.96 -1.12
C LEU A 18 7.28 11.31 -1.75
N LEU A 19 6.04 11.76 -1.62
CA LEU A 19 5.57 12.99 -2.23
C LEU A 19 5.70 14.22 -1.32
N TYR A 20 5.84 14.04 0.01
CA TYR A 20 5.85 15.14 0.96
C TYR A 20 6.89 16.23 0.67
N PRO A 21 8.16 15.93 0.32
CA PRO A 21 9.14 16.96 0.00
C PRO A 21 8.74 17.83 -1.21
N PHE A 22 8.08 17.23 -2.20
CA PHE A 22 7.60 17.95 -3.37
C PHE A 22 6.37 18.79 -3.05
N TYR A 23 5.43 18.23 -2.27
CA TYR A 23 4.24 18.95 -1.81
C TYR A 23 4.63 20.19 -1.01
N VAL A 24 5.51 20.09 -0.01
CA VAL A 24 5.95 21.23 0.80
C VAL A 24 6.59 22.30 -0.08
N ARG A 25 7.54 21.91 -0.92
CA ARG A 25 8.22 22.84 -1.84
C ARG A 25 7.23 23.60 -2.74
N ASP A 26 6.27 22.90 -3.31
CA ASP A 26 5.36 23.49 -4.28
C ASP A 26 4.26 24.31 -3.57
N LYS A 27 3.90 23.95 -2.34
CA LYS A 27 3.02 24.75 -1.46
C LYS A 27 3.69 26.06 -1.04
N GLU A 28 4.95 26.03 -0.62
CA GLU A 28 5.72 27.23 -0.28
C GLU A 28 5.91 28.20 -1.47
N ARG A 29 5.96 27.65 -2.70
CA ARG A 29 6.03 28.44 -3.93
C ARG A 29 4.68 28.96 -4.42
N GLY A 30 3.58 28.59 -3.76
CA GLY A 30 2.24 28.96 -4.20
C GLY A 30 1.78 28.24 -5.49
N ILE A 31 2.45 27.15 -5.88
CA ILE A 31 2.11 26.34 -7.05
C ILE A 31 0.97 25.36 -6.69
N LEU A 32 0.99 24.83 -5.47
CA LEU A 32 -0.04 23.94 -4.95
C LEU A 32 -0.70 24.54 -3.70
N ASP A 33 -1.96 24.28 -3.56
CA ASP A 33 -2.72 24.34 -2.31
C ASP A 33 -3.32 22.98 -1.98
N ASP A 34 -3.97 22.84 -0.84
CA ASP A 34 -4.54 21.58 -0.39
C ASP A 34 -5.67 21.09 -1.30
N GLY A 35 -6.46 22.01 -1.86
CA GLY A 35 -7.55 21.72 -2.80
C GLY A 35 -6.99 21.13 -4.11
N ARG A 36 -6.00 21.79 -4.71
CA ARG A 36 -5.35 21.31 -5.91
C ARG A 36 -4.60 20.01 -5.70
N THR A 37 -3.99 19.84 -4.52
CA THR A 37 -3.31 18.60 -4.14
C THR A 37 -4.30 17.43 -4.08
N ARG A 38 -5.46 17.61 -3.44
CA ARG A 38 -6.51 16.57 -3.40
C ARG A 38 -7.04 16.25 -4.80
N GLU A 39 -7.25 17.24 -5.65
CA GLU A 39 -7.66 17.02 -7.05
C GLU A 39 -6.66 16.15 -7.81
N LEU A 40 -5.36 16.42 -7.69
CA LEU A 40 -4.31 15.62 -8.33
C LEU A 40 -4.24 14.19 -7.78
N LEU A 41 -4.42 14.02 -6.47
CA LEU A 41 -4.52 12.72 -5.83
C LEU A 41 -5.74 11.95 -6.35
N ALA A 42 -6.90 12.60 -6.42
CA ALA A 42 -8.13 12.02 -6.95
C ALA A 42 -7.96 11.57 -8.40
N CYS A 43 -7.38 12.42 -9.27
CA CYS A 43 -7.05 12.05 -10.64
C CYS A 43 -6.15 10.81 -10.71
N THR A 44 -5.16 10.72 -9.81
CA THR A 44 -4.26 9.57 -9.72
C THR A 44 -5.03 8.31 -9.32
N PHE A 45 -5.93 8.41 -8.33
CA PHE A 45 -6.73 7.28 -7.86
C PHE A 45 -7.73 6.81 -8.91
N TYR A 46 -8.40 7.70 -9.61
CA TYR A 46 -9.25 7.35 -10.75
C TYR A 46 -8.45 6.66 -11.86
N LYS A 47 -7.22 7.11 -12.12
CA LYS A 47 -6.36 6.48 -13.14
C LYS A 47 -5.92 5.06 -12.73
N ILE A 48 -5.69 4.82 -11.45
CA ILE A 48 -5.44 3.48 -10.92
C ILE A 48 -6.72 2.63 -11.01
N GLY A 49 -7.86 3.18 -10.61
CA GLY A 49 -9.17 2.50 -10.63
C GLY A 49 -9.63 2.13 -12.03
N GLU A 50 -9.34 2.96 -13.04
CA GLU A 50 -9.65 2.69 -14.45
C GLU A 50 -9.08 1.34 -14.91
N ARG A 51 -7.87 1.01 -14.49
CA ARG A 51 -7.23 -0.27 -14.83
C ARG A 51 -7.90 -1.46 -14.16
N ARG A 52 -8.32 -1.32 -12.91
CA ARG A 52 -9.01 -2.38 -12.17
C ARG A 52 -10.35 -2.76 -12.80
N LEU A 53 -11.01 -1.82 -13.46
CA LEU A 53 -12.28 -2.08 -14.17
C LEU A 53 -12.09 -2.95 -15.41
N PHE A 54 -10.91 -2.91 -16.04
CA PHE A 54 -10.64 -3.63 -17.29
C PHE A 54 -9.80 -4.89 -17.13
N ALA A 55 -9.03 -5.01 -16.07
CA ALA A 55 -8.07 -6.11 -15.84
C ALA A 55 -8.22 -6.74 -14.45
N ALA A 56 -9.39 -6.90 -13.98
CA ALA A 56 -9.97 -7.54 -12.76
C ALA A 56 -9.05 -7.92 -11.57
N ASP A 57 -7.73 -8.08 -11.73
CA ASP A 57 -6.83 -8.68 -10.75
C ASP A 57 -5.67 -7.77 -10.29
N ASP A 58 -5.52 -6.57 -10.86
CA ASP A 58 -4.42 -5.67 -10.48
C ASP A 58 -4.75 -4.92 -9.17
N VAL A 59 -4.25 -5.43 -8.07
CA VAL A 59 -4.36 -4.77 -6.77
C VAL A 59 -3.18 -3.84 -6.57
N VAL A 60 -3.44 -2.55 -6.43
CA VAL A 60 -2.44 -1.51 -6.15
C VAL A 60 -2.60 -1.04 -4.72
N ASN A 61 -1.53 -1.04 -3.93
CA ASN A 61 -1.54 -0.56 -2.55
C ASN A 61 -0.81 0.77 -2.42
N ILE A 62 -1.34 1.63 -1.57
CA ILE A 62 -0.74 2.88 -1.11
C ILE A 62 -0.63 2.82 0.40
N ALA A 63 0.53 3.11 0.96
CA ALA A 63 0.74 3.20 2.40
C ALA A 63 0.85 4.66 2.85
N VAL A 64 0.30 4.96 4.01
CA VAL A 64 0.40 6.26 4.69
C VAL A 64 0.72 6.08 6.16
N GLY A 65 1.31 7.09 6.80
CA GLY A 65 1.66 7.09 8.21
C GLY A 65 2.85 6.17 8.56
N GLY A 66 2.81 5.60 9.76
CA GLY A 66 3.88 4.78 10.31
C GLY A 66 5.11 5.58 10.77
N VAL A 67 6.09 4.89 11.32
CA VAL A 67 7.36 5.53 11.68
C VAL A 67 8.25 5.69 10.45
N LYS A 68 9.11 6.71 10.45
CA LYS A 68 10.17 6.93 9.46
C LYS A 68 11.38 6.03 9.77
N ARG A 69 12.35 5.97 8.85
CA ARG A 69 13.58 5.16 9.01
C ARG A 69 14.34 5.47 10.30
N ASP A 70 14.35 6.73 10.73
CA ASP A 70 14.98 7.20 11.98
C ASP A 70 14.15 6.87 13.24
N GLY A 71 12.92 6.37 13.09
CA GLY A 71 12.01 6.03 14.17
C GLY A 71 11.06 7.16 14.57
N SER A 72 11.19 8.36 13.99
CA SER A 72 10.25 9.45 14.23
C SER A 72 8.89 9.18 13.55
N GLY A 73 7.82 9.83 14.02
CA GLY A 73 6.49 9.71 13.42
C GLY A 73 6.46 10.17 11.97
N GLY A 74 5.77 9.43 11.11
CA GLY A 74 5.69 9.68 9.69
C GLY A 74 4.38 10.35 9.23
N VAL A 75 3.39 10.46 10.11
CA VAL A 75 2.14 11.17 9.78
C VAL A 75 2.45 12.63 9.47
N ASN A 76 1.96 13.12 8.34
CA ASN A 76 2.15 14.47 7.85
C ASN A 76 0.89 15.01 7.17
N GLU A 77 0.88 16.26 6.74
CA GLU A 77 -0.27 16.88 6.08
C GLU A 77 -0.78 16.08 4.88
N LEU A 78 0.14 15.53 4.09
CA LEU A 78 -0.22 14.75 2.90
C LEU A 78 -0.89 13.42 3.26
N SER A 79 -0.60 12.84 4.44
CA SER A 79 -1.30 11.65 4.94
C SER A 79 -2.81 11.92 5.07
N TYR A 80 -3.19 13.09 5.59
CA TYR A 80 -4.59 13.49 5.71
C TYR A 80 -5.23 13.82 4.36
N LEU A 81 -4.51 14.49 3.46
CA LEU A 81 -5.02 14.81 2.12
C LEU A 81 -5.25 13.55 1.28
N ILE A 82 -4.42 12.52 1.46
CA ILE A 82 -4.63 11.21 0.81
C ILE A 82 -5.90 10.54 1.36
N LEU A 83 -6.11 10.54 2.68
CA LEU A 83 -7.34 10.01 3.29
C LEU A 83 -8.58 10.74 2.77
N GLN A 84 -8.55 12.07 2.71
CA GLN A 84 -9.65 12.88 2.19
C GLN A 84 -9.93 12.58 0.71
N ALA A 85 -8.89 12.47 -0.12
CA ALA A 85 -9.05 12.15 -1.53
C ALA A 85 -9.64 10.74 -1.74
N VAL A 86 -9.28 9.76 -0.90
CA VAL A 86 -9.87 8.42 -0.94
C VAL A 86 -11.35 8.45 -0.55
N GLU A 87 -11.70 9.21 0.50
CA GLU A 87 -13.08 9.41 0.93
C GLU A 87 -13.93 10.08 -0.16
N GLU A 88 -13.40 11.14 -0.78
CA GLU A 88 -14.07 11.89 -1.85
C GLU A 88 -14.26 11.04 -3.13
N CYS A 89 -13.25 10.28 -3.53
CA CYS A 89 -13.33 9.43 -4.72
C CYS A 89 -14.30 8.25 -4.55
N HIS A 90 -14.34 7.68 -3.37
CA HIS A 90 -15.19 6.55 -2.99
C HIS A 90 -15.21 5.41 -4.01
N ILE A 91 -14.05 5.00 -4.51
CA ILE A 91 -13.87 3.93 -5.51
C ILE A 91 -13.16 2.73 -4.91
N PRO A 92 -13.36 1.51 -5.44
CA PRO A 92 -12.81 0.28 -4.88
C PRO A 92 -11.29 0.08 -5.07
N GLY A 93 -10.56 1.12 -5.29
CA GLY A 93 -9.08 1.09 -5.43
C GLY A 93 -8.52 2.49 -5.70
N PRO A 94 -7.25 2.75 -5.37
CA PRO A 94 -6.25 1.82 -4.83
C PRO A 94 -6.59 1.31 -3.43
N ASN A 95 -6.03 0.15 -3.04
CA ASN A 95 -6.05 -0.25 -1.63
C ASN A 95 -5.23 0.75 -0.83
N LEU A 96 -5.76 1.19 0.30
CA LEU A 96 -5.07 2.08 1.20
C LEU A 96 -4.74 1.34 2.49
N SER A 97 -3.51 1.49 2.97
CA SER A 97 -3.05 0.98 4.25
C SER A 97 -2.53 2.12 5.11
N ALA A 98 -3.05 2.24 6.32
CA ALA A 98 -2.59 3.22 7.30
C ALA A 98 -1.74 2.52 8.36
N ARG A 99 -0.50 2.95 8.53
CA ARG A 99 0.41 2.40 9.51
C ARG A 99 0.31 3.19 10.81
N LEU A 100 0.03 2.48 11.90
CA LEU A 100 -0.10 3.00 13.25
C LEU A 100 1.11 2.63 14.08
N TYR A 101 1.54 3.53 14.96
CA TYR A 101 2.65 3.37 15.90
C TYR A 101 2.26 3.93 17.27
N ALA A 102 3.05 3.68 18.33
CA ALA A 102 2.67 3.98 19.70
C ALA A 102 2.18 5.42 19.93
N ASP A 103 2.88 6.39 19.37
CA ASP A 103 2.59 7.82 19.54
C ASP A 103 1.91 8.43 18.30
N VAL A 104 1.13 7.62 17.55
CA VAL A 104 0.39 8.13 16.39
C VAL A 104 -0.62 9.20 16.83
N PRO A 105 -0.75 10.34 16.10
CA PRO A 105 -1.75 11.34 16.42
C PRO A 105 -3.17 10.76 16.43
N GLU A 106 -3.96 11.05 17.47
CA GLU A 106 -5.34 10.57 17.60
C GLU A 106 -6.20 11.04 16.41
N GLU A 107 -5.97 12.26 15.95
CA GLU A 107 -6.68 12.83 14.80
C GLU A 107 -6.42 12.03 13.50
N PHE A 108 -5.27 11.40 13.38
CA PHE A 108 -4.98 10.53 12.24
C PHE A 108 -5.77 9.22 12.32
N VAL A 109 -5.86 8.64 13.52
CA VAL A 109 -6.69 7.45 13.76
C VAL A 109 -8.16 7.77 13.47
N ASP A 110 -8.67 8.89 13.98
CA ASP A 110 -10.03 9.34 13.72
C ASP A 110 -10.31 9.56 12.23
N ALA A 111 -9.35 10.14 11.51
CA ALA A 111 -9.47 10.31 10.06
C ALA A 111 -9.54 8.95 9.35
N CYS A 112 -8.73 7.97 9.75
CA CYS A 112 -8.79 6.61 9.21
C CYS A 112 -10.15 5.96 9.50
N LEU A 113 -10.62 6.04 10.74
CA LEU A 113 -11.91 5.45 11.16
C LEU A 113 -13.10 6.09 10.43
N ARG A 114 -13.05 7.41 10.19
CA ARG A 114 -14.07 8.09 9.38
C ARG A 114 -14.14 7.52 7.97
N VAL A 115 -12.99 7.35 7.30
CA VAL A 115 -12.95 6.77 5.95
C VAL A 115 -13.46 5.32 5.96
N ILE A 116 -13.05 4.50 6.94
CA ILE A 116 -13.57 3.14 7.11
C ILE A 116 -15.09 3.15 7.29
N GLY A 117 -15.61 4.10 8.09
CA GLY A 117 -17.04 4.25 8.36
C GLY A 117 -17.90 4.55 7.12
N THR A 118 -17.31 5.01 6.02
CA THR A 118 -18.02 5.19 4.73
C THR A 118 -18.38 3.87 4.04
N GLY A 119 -17.86 2.74 4.52
CA GLY A 119 -18.09 1.42 3.94
C GLY A 119 -17.20 1.07 2.75
N ILE A 120 -16.21 1.90 2.41
CA ILE A 120 -15.27 1.65 1.30
C ILE A 120 -14.32 0.47 1.55
N GLY A 121 -14.15 0.06 2.83
CA GLY A 121 -13.27 -1.03 3.23
C GLY A 121 -11.80 -0.63 3.45
N TYR A 122 -11.47 0.63 3.38
CA TYR A 122 -10.13 1.19 3.60
C TYR A 122 -10.15 2.33 4.63
N PRO A 123 -8.97 2.70 5.16
CA PRO A 123 -7.69 2.02 5.06
C PRO A 123 -7.63 0.74 5.90
N ALA A 124 -6.80 -0.25 5.48
CA ALA A 124 -6.39 -1.34 6.35
C ALA A 124 -5.43 -0.80 7.40
N LEU A 125 -5.70 -1.07 8.68
CA LEU A 125 -4.87 -0.58 9.78
C LEU A 125 -3.72 -1.56 10.07
N MET A 126 -2.48 -1.09 9.97
CA MET A 126 -1.26 -1.86 10.17
C MET A 126 -0.54 -1.41 11.43
N ASN A 127 -0.16 -2.35 12.29
CA ASN A 127 0.50 -2.05 13.55
C ASN A 127 2.03 -2.18 13.41
N ASP A 128 2.73 -1.04 13.47
CA ASP A 128 4.20 -0.98 13.38
C ASP A 128 4.89 -1.71 14.56
N GLU A 129 4.29 -1.69 15.75
CA GLU A 129 4.81 -2.39 16.93
C GLU A 129 4.84 -3.93 16.76
N VAL A 130 4.07 -4.45 15.83
CA VAL A 130 4.04 -5.87 15.47
C VAL A 130 4.86 -6.16 14.22
N ASN A 131 4.64 -5.37 13.17
CA ASN A 131 5.22 -5.65 11.86
C ASN A 131 6.73 -5.40 11.80
N ILE A 132 7.21 -4.32 12.44
CA ILE A 132 8.65 -4.00 12.45
C ILE A 132 9.48 -5.09 13.14
N PRO A 133 9.15 -5.55 14.37
CA PRO A 133 9.85 -6.66 15.00
C PRO A 133 9.73 -7.97 14.22
N ALA A 134 8.60 -8.22 13.57
CA ALA A 134 8.42 -9.40 12.74
C ALA A 134 9.38 -9.40 11.55
N LEU A 135 9.50 -8.29 10.83
CA LEU A 135 10.44 -8.12 9.71
C LEU A 135 11.90 -8.23 10.16
N ALA A 136 12.25 -7.68 11.33
CA ALA A 136 13.60 -7.78 11.88
C ALA A 136 14.05 -9.23 12.12
N ARG A 137 13.12 -10.15 12.41
CA ARG A 137 13.43 -11.58 12.57
C ARG A 137 13.90 -12.26 11.27
N TYR A 138 13.59 -11.66 10.11
CA TYR A 138 14.08 -12.12 8.82
C TYR A 138 15.46 -11.55 8.45
N GLY A 139 16.12 -10.81 9.36
CA GLY A 139 17.48 -10.31 9.20
C GLY A 139 17.58 -8.95 8.50
N TYR A 140 16.48 -8.25 8.29
CA TYR A 140 16.51 -6.88 7.77
C TYR A 140 16.97 -5.91 8.85
N THR A 141 17.63 -4.82 8.45
CA THR A 141 18.01 -3.75 9.38
C THR A 141 16.78 -3.07 9.96
N LEU A 142 16.88 -2.52 11.16
CA LEU A 142 15.77 -1.83 11.80
C LEU A 142 15.26 -0.64 10.94
N GLU A 143 16.17 0.08 10.30
CA GLU A 143 15.84 1.18 9.39
C GLU A 143 15.01 0.71 8.19
N ASP A 144 15.38 -0.44 7.60
CA ASP A 144 14.64 -1.03 6.49
C ASP A 144 13.28 -1.56 6.95
N CYS A 145 13.23 -2.22 8.12
CA CYS A 145 11.97 -2.66 8.70
C CYS A 145 11.01 -1.49 8.96
N ARG A 146 11.51 -0.34 9.37
CA ARG A 146 10.71 0.87 9.57
C ARG A 146 10.18 1.47 8.26
N ASP A 147 10.82 1.16 7.14
CA ASP A 147 10.44 1.68 5.82
C ASP A 147 9.58 0.69 5.01
N TYR A 148 8.94 -0.28 5.67
CA TYR A 148 8.05 -1.21 5.00
C TYR A 148 6.79 -0.51 4.46
N CYS A 149 6.25 -1.07 3.41
CA CYS A 149 4.92 -0.75 2.88
C CYS A 149 4.17 -2.05 2.58
N MET A 150 2.96 -1.95 2.05
CA MET A 150 2.21 -3.10 1.60
C MET A 150 2.21 -3.16 0.07
N VAL A 151 2.24 -4.38 -0.46
CA VAL A 151 2.07 -4.67 -1.88
C VAL A 151 0.81 -5.51 -2.06
N GLY A 152 0.09 -5.30 -3.14
CA GLY A 152 -1.16 -6.03 -3.35
C GLY A 152 -2.20 -5.74 -2.27
N CYS A 153 -2.58 -6.76 -1.52
CA CYS A 153 -3.60 -6.62 -0.47
C CYS A 153 -3.01 -6.00 0.80
N ILE A 154 -2.21 -6.78 1.54
CA ILE A 154 -1.62 -6.40 2.84
C ILE A 154 -0.23 -6.98 3.06
N GLU A 155 0.41 -7.54 2.06
CA GLU A 155 1.71 -8.18 2.17
C GLU A 155 2.79 -7.15 2.50
N ASN A 156 3.48 -7.34 3.63
CA ASN A 156 4.55 -6.45 4.06
C ASN A 156 5.76 -6.56 3.14
N PHE A 157 6.27 -5.44 2.71
CA PHE A 157 7.33 -5.34 1.72
C PHE A 157 8.28 -4.19 2.02
N ILE A 158 9.58 -4.44 1.94
CA ILE A 158 10.59 -3.39 2.08
C ILE A 158 10.88 -2.84 0.69
N GLN A 159 10.38 -1.63 0.44
CA GLN A 159 10.45 -1.02 -0.89
C GLN A 159 11.90 -0.80 -1.34
N GLY A 160 12.17 -1.16 -2.59
CA GLY A 160 13.50 -1.05 -3.20
C GLY A 160 14.52 -2.10 -2.73
N LYS A 161 14.18 -2.98 -1.79
CA LYS A 161 15.10 -3.99 -1.23
C LYS A 161 14.70 -5.42 -1.52
N GLN A 162 13.41 -5.69 -1.64
CA GLN A 162 12.92 -7.02 -1.96
C GLN A 162 12.74 -7.20 -3.47
N PRO A 163 12.85 -8.43 -3.99
CA PRO A 163 12.61 -8.69 -5.40
C PRO A 163 11.15 -8.34 -5.77
N PRO A 164 10.87 -8.11 -7.05
CA PRO A 164 9.51 -7.87 -7.51
C PRO A 164 8.59 -8.99 -7.05
N TRP A 165 7.47 -8.61 -6.44
CA TRP A 165 6.47 -9.56 -6.01
C TRP A 165 5.82 -10.22 -7.23
N SER A 166 5.73 -11.54 -7.22
CA SER A 166 4.92 -12.29 -8.18
C SER A 166 4.36 -13.51 -7.48
N ASP A 167 3.08 -13.74 -7.69
CA ASP A 167 2.43 -14.96 -7.27
C ASP A 167 2.56 -16.02 -8.35
N GLY A 168 2.38 -17.26 -7.95
CA GLY A 168 2.30 -18.41 -8.82
C GLY A 168 0.94 -19.10 -8.71
N ARG A 169 0.56 -19.80 -9.75
CA ARG A 169 -0.62 -20.67 -9.70
C ARG A 169 -0.19 -22.05 -9.25
N PHE A 170 -0.84 -22.55 -8.19
CA PHE A 170 -0.60 -23.86 -7.64
C PHE A 170 -1.84 -24.74 -7.87
N HIS A 171 -1.69 -25.80 -8.66
CA HIS A 171 -2.78 -26.73 -8.97
C HIS A 171 -2.77 -27.90 -7.98
N SER A 172 -3.32 -27.68 -6.79
CA SER A 172 -3.33 -28.67 -5.69
C SER A 172 -3.76 -30.09 -6.10
N PRO A 173 -4.83 -30.30 -6.88
CA PRO A 173 -5.22 -31.65 -7.32
C PRO A 173 -4.11 -32.34 -8.13
N LYS A 174 -3.39 -31.61 -8.97
CA LYS A 174 -2.29 -32.17 -9.78
C LYS A 174 -1.08 -32.59 -8.94
N TYR A 175 -0.73 -31.79 -7.94
CA TYR A 175 0.34 -32.15 -7.01
C TYR A 175 -0.04 -33.36 -6.15
N LEU A 176 -1.32 -33.47 -5.73
CA LEU A 176 -1.80 -34.64 -5.03
C LEU A 176 -1.75 -35.88 -5.92
N GLU A 177 -2.15 -35.78 -7.19
CA GLU A 177 -2.01 -36.86 -8.19
C GLU A 177 -0.57 -37.33 -8.27
N TYR A 178 0.40 -36.44 -8.43
CA TYR A 178 1.81 -36.79 -8.47
C TYR A 178 2.29 -37.48 -7.19
N ALA A 179 1.87 -36.96 -6.02
CA ALA A 179 2.26 -37.54 -4.73
C ALA A 179 1.74 -38.97 -4.57
N LEU A 180 0.52 -39.25 -5.01
CA LEU A 180 -0.08 -40.58 -4.93
C LEU A 180 0.43 -41.56 -5.99
N ASN A 181 0.95 -41.09 -7.11
CA ASN A 181 1.38 -41.89 -8.23
C ASN A 181 2.91 -41.87 -8.48
N GLY A 182 3.70 -41.62 -7.43
CA GLY A 182 5.18 -41.64 -7.55
C GLY A 182 5.73 -40.62 -8.52
N GLY A 183 5.09 -39.48 -8.73
CA GLY A 183 5.50 -38.43 -9.65
C GLY A 183 5.01 -38.61 -11.09
N VAL A 184 4.19 -39.62 -11.36
CA VAL A 184 3.68 -39.93 -12.73
C VAL A 184 2.39 -39.12 -12.97
N CYS A 185 2.31 -38.52 -14.16
CA CYS A 185 1.08 -37.82 -14.63
C CYS A 185 0.09 -38.87 -15.18
N MET A 186 -1.14 -38.85 -14.67
CA MET A 186 -2.19 -39.79 -15.10
C MET A 186 -2.87 -39.41 -16.44
N GLN A 187 -2.55 -38.20 -16.95
CA GLN A 187 -3.16 -37.65 -18.17
C GLN A 187 -2.26 -37.74 -19.42
N THR A 188 -1.04 -38.28 -19.30
CA THR A 188 -0.09 -38.41 -20.41
C THR A 188 0.43 -39.82 -20.55
#